data_aeb733ebc164e6c4a51cbd8cd12fae48
#
_entry.id   aeb733ebc164e6c4a51cbd8cd12fae48
#
_cell.length_a   1.000
_cell.length_b   1.000
_cell.length_c   1.000
_cell.angle_alpha   90.00
_cell.angle_beta   90.00
_cell.angle_gamma   90.00
#
_symmetry.space_group_name_H-M   'P 1'
#
loop_
_entity.id
_entity.type
_entity.pdbx_description
1 polymer ?
#
loop_
_entity_poly.entity_id
_entity_poly.type
_entity_poly.pdbx_seq_one_letter_code
_entity_poly.pdbx_strand_id
1 'polypeptide(L)'
;MNTLKLKDEDIQDAFPEIWKYLEDPDVTDLDFNCGNIWQSKVSSIPTRVENAFLTESYWEKFSALVGKSVNCNFNPQEHTAMADTQTLRITCLHKSQSKSGLTNVNIRKSHGGLRISREMALENGY
;
A
#
# COMPACT_ATOMS: atom_id res chain seq x y z
N MET A 1 -24.68 -2.93 5.35
CA MET A 1 -24.34 -2.51 5.60
C MET A 1 -23.28 -2.10 5.70
N ASN A 2 -22.70 -2.35 6.18
CA ASN A 2 -21.60 -1.73 6.36
C ASN A 2 -20.47 -2.37 5.85
N THR A 3 -19.73 -1.73 5.04
CA THR A 3 -18.38 -2.12 4.67
C THR A 3 -17.53 -1.99 5.88
N LEU A 4 -16.81 -3.02 6.22
CA LEU A 4 -15.86 -2.95 7.30
C LEU A 4 -14.71 -2.06 6.86
N LYS A 5 -14.49 -1.00 7.59
CA LYS A 5 -13.39 -0.11 7.26
C LYS A 5 -12.07 -0.81 7.54
N LEU A 6 -11.15 -0.74 6.57
CA LEU A 6 -9.84 -1.33 6.72
C LEU A 6 -9.03 -0.51 7.72
N LYS A 7 -8.35 -1.20 8.63
CA LYS A 7 -7.55 -0.56 9.66
C LYS A 7 -6.10 -0.96 9.53
N ASP A 8 -5.21 -0.11 10.06
CA ASP A 8 -3.78 -0.44 10.09
C ASP A 8 -3.55 -1.79 10.73
N GLU A 9 -4.29 -2.10 11.80
CA GLU A 9 -4.17 -3.36 12.50
C GLU A 9 -4.45 -4.56 11.62
N ASP A 10 -5.41 -4.41 10.70
CA ASP A 10 -5.76 -5.51 9.80
C ASP A 10 -4.57 -5.87 8.92
N ILE A 11 -3.85 -4.86 8.47
CA ILE A 11 -2.68 -5.07 7.64
C ILE A 11 -1.53 -5.61 8.45
N GLN A 12 -1.33 -5.04 9.64
CA GLN A 12 -0.26 -5.47 10.53
C GLN A 12 -0.41 -6.95 10.90
N ASP A 13 -1.64 -7.38 11.18
CA ASP A 13 -1.89 -8.74 11.59
C ASP A 13 -1.82 -9.73 10.43
N ALA A 14 -2.40 -9.38 9.29
CA ALA A 14 -2.51 -10.30 8.17
C ALA A 14 -1.29 -10.26 7.25
N PHE A 15 -0.61 -9.11 7.18
CA PHE A 15 0.50 -8.91 6.26
C PHE A 15 1.69 -8.26 6.95
N PRO A 16 2.25 -8.93 7.97
CA PRO A 16 3.35 -8.33 8.75
C PRO A 16 4.60 -8.07 7.92
N GLU A 17 4.80 -8.80 6.83
CA GLU A 17 5.97 -8.59 5.98
C GLU A 17 5.93 -7.24 5.29
N ILE A 18 4.72 -6.78 4.93
CA ILE A 18 4.55 -5.45 4.37
C ILE A 18 4.71 -4.40 5.48
N TRP A 19 4.14 -4.68 6.62
CA TRP A 19 4.12 -3.71 7.72
C TRP A 19 5.52 -3.33 8.17
N LYS A 20 6.46 -4.27 8.09
CA LYS A 20 7.84 -3.99 8.47
C LYS A 20 8.42 -2.79 7.73
N TYR A 21 8.11 -2.67 6.45
CA TYR A 21 8.60 -1.52 5.69
C TYR A 21 7.87 -0.25 6.08
N LEU A 22 6.58 -0.36 6.36
CA LEU A 22 5.78 0.81 6.67
C LEU A 22 6.06 1.38 8.05
N GLU A 23 6.63 0.56 8.94
CA GLU A 23 7.03 1.03 10.25
C GLU A 23 8.19 2.01 10.20
N ASP A 24 9.02 1.92 9.18
CA ASP A 24 10.16 2.82 9.03
C ASP A 24 9.64 4.24 8.80
N PRO A 25 9.93 5.18 9.70
CA PRO A 25 9.38 6.52 9.57
C PRO A 25 9.84 7.25 8.32
N ASP A 26 10.95 6.84 7.73
CA ASP A 26 11.45 7.48 6.52
C ASP A 26 10.78 6.98 5.27
N VAL A 27 10.12 5.82 5.32
CA VAL A 27 9.44 5.26 4.15
C VAL A 27 8.14 6.01 3.91
N THR A 28 7.96 6.48 2.68
CA THR A 28 6.74 7.19 2.29
C THR A 28 5.83 6.31 1.44
N ASP A 29 6.41 5.44 0.63
CA ASP A 29 5.65 4.59 -0.28
C ASP A 29 6.26 3.21 -0.34
N LEU A 30 5.40 2.21 -0.57
CA LEU A 30 5.83 0.86 -0.88
C LEU A 30 5.04 0.42 -2.11
N ASP A 31 5.73 0.00 -3.16
CA ASP A 31 5.11 -0.37 -4.42
C ASP A 31 5.47 -1.78 -4.83
N PHE A 32 4.50 -2.49 -5.38
CA PHE A 32 4.75 -3.74 -6.08
C PHE A 32 4.37 -3.49 -7.54
N ASN A 33 5.36 -3.52 -8.43
CA ASN A 33 5.14 -3.17 -9.82
C ASN A 33 6.06 -4.00 -10.70
N CYS A 34 5.49 -4.62 -11.73
CA CYS A 34 6.22 -5.48 -12.65
C CYS A 34 6.99 -6.59 -11.94
N GLY A 35 6.44 -7.10 -10.85
CA GLY A 35 7.06 -8.16 -10.09
C GLY A 35 8.17 -7.73 -9.16
N ASN A 36 8.44 -6.44 -9.08
CA ASN A 36 9.49 -5.90 -8.22
C ASN A 36 8.88 -5.03 -7.13
N ILE A 37 9.56 -4.99 -6.00
CA ILE A 37 9.13 -4.21 -4.85
C ILE A 37 10.03 -2.99 -4.77
N TRP A 38 9.41 -1.82 -4.65
CA TRP A 38 10.13 -0.55 -4.54
C TRP A 38 9.70 0.15 -3.27
N GLN A 39 10.66 0.71 -2.56
CA GLN A 39 10.34 1.57 -1.44
C GLN A 39 10.87 2.96 -1.72
N SER A 40 10.09 3.96 -1.35
CA SER A 40 10.48 5.35 -1.46
C SER A 40 10.65 5.90 -0.06
N LYS A 41 11.68 6.70 0.13
CA LYS A 41 11.94 7.36 1.41
C LYS A 41 12.01 8.85 1.20
N VAL A 42 11.85 9.58 2.29
CA VAL A 42 11.91 11.03 2.24
C VAL A 42 13.23 11.47 1.60
N SER A 43 13.11 12.34 0.61
CA SER A 43 14.28 12.98 -0.04
C SER A 43 15.23 12.00 -0.71
N SER A 44 14.73 10.85 -1.13
CA SER A 44 15.59 9.93 -1.87
C SER A 44 14.82 9.30 -3.02
N ILE A 45 15.56 8.73 -3.95
CA ILE A 45 14.93 8.06 -5.09
C ILE A 45 14.43 6.68 -4.63
N PRO A 46 13.40 6.16 -5.31
CA PRO A 46 12.91 4.82 -4.96
C PRO A 46 14.00 3.77 -5.08
N THR A 47 14.01 2.84 -4.16
CA THR A 47 15.00 1.77 -4.10
C THR A 47 14.30 0.43 -4.21
N ARG A 48 14.86 -0.47 -5.00
CA ARG A 48 14.31 -1.80 -5.13
C ARG A 48 14.64 -2.63 -3.89
N VAL A 49 13.65 -3.39 -3.43
CA VAL A 49 13.78 -4.24 -2.26
C VAL A 49 13.62 -5.69 -2.71
N GLU A 50 14.40 -6.58 -2.13
CA GLU A 50 14.24 -8.00 -2.38
C GLU A 50 13.71 -8.67 -1.13
N ASN A 51 12.59 -9.36 -1.28
CA ASN A 51 12.00 -10.06 -0.15
C ASN A 51 11.25 -11.28 -0.69
N ALA A 52 11.75 -12.46 -0.33
CA ALA A 52 11.23 -13.71 -0.87
C ALA A 52 9.79 -13.98 -0.43
N PHE A 53 9.32 -13.34 0.63
CA PHE A 53 7.95 -13.55 1.09
C PHE A 53 6.93 -12.72 0.32
N LEU A 54 7.36 -11.63 -0.32
CA LEU A 54 6.44 -10.72 -1.01
C LEU A 54 6.31 -11.12 -2.48
N THR A 55 5.68 -12.26 -2.70
CA THR A 55 5.47 -12.82 -4.03
C THR A 55 4.19 -12.26 -4.66
N GLU A 56 3.96 -12.58 -5.93
CA GLU A 56 2.72 -12.21 -6.61
C GLU A 56 1.51 -12.73 -5.83
N SER A 57 1.59 -13.99 -5.36
CA SER A 57 0.49 -14.58 -4.60
C SER A 57 0.22 -13.79 -3.31
N TYR A 58 1.26 -13.33 -2.66
CA TYR A 58 1.14 -12.53 -1.45
C TYR A 58 0.38 -11.23 -1.74
N TRP A 59 0.77 -10.57 -2.82
CA TRP A 59 0.15 -9.29 -3.19
C TRP A 59 -1.27 -9.48 -3.69
N GLU A 60 -1.57 -10.62 -4.30
CA GLU A 60 -2.95 -10.93 -4.69
C GLU A 60 -3.83 -11.06 -3.46
N LYS A 61 -3.34 -11.73 -2.42
CA LYS A 61 -4.08 -11.88 -1.18
C LYS A 61 -4.29 -10.54 -0.50
N PHE A 62 -3.25 -9.73 -0.50
CA PHE A 62 -3.33 -8.39 0.06
C PHE A 62 -4.39 -7.57 -0.68
N SER A 63 -4.37 -7.61 -2.00
CA SER A 63 -5.31 -6.85 -2.81
C SER A 63 -6.74 -7.34 -2.62
N ALA A 64 -6.91 -8.65 -2.39
CA ALA A 64 -8.23 -9.20 -2.12
C ALA A 64 -8.79 -8.66 -0.81
N LEU A 65 -7.95 -8.53 0.21
CA LEU A 65 -8.39 -7.95 1.47
C LEU A 65 -8.79 -6.49 1.29
N VAL A 66 -7.97 -5.74 0.57
CA VAL A 66 -8.28 -4.34 0.29
C VAL A 66 -9.60 -4.23 -0.48
N GLY A 67 -9.78 -5.06 -1.50
CA GLY A 67 -11.00 -5.05 -2.28
C GLY A 67 -12.22 -5.35 -1.43
N LYS A 68 -12.09 -6.36 -0.57
CA LYS A 68 -13.20 -6.76 0.28
C LYS A 68 -13.65 -5.61 1.17
N SER A 69 -12.71 -4.81 1.64
CA SER A 69 -13.02 -3.70 2.54
C SER A 69 -13.80 -2.59 1.86
N VAL A 70 -13.81 -2.55 0.52
CA VAL A 70 -14.53 -1.52 -0.24
C VAL A 70 -15.56 -2.14 -1.19
N ASN A 71 -15.98 -3.38 -0.92
CA ASN A 71 -16.98 -4.07 -1.72
C ASN A 71 -16.56 -4.22 -3.19
N CYS A 72 -15.29 -4.42 -3.42
CA CYS A 72 -14.73 -4.65 -4.75
C CYS A 72 -14.30 -6.09 -4.84
N ASN A 73 -14.78 -6.84 -5.84
CA ASN A 73 -14.42 -8.24 -5.99
C ASN A 73 -13.00 -8.44 -6.51
N PHE A 74 -12.38 -7.38 -6.96
CA PHE A 74 -11.02 -7.37 -7.44
C PHE A 74 -10.78 -8.48 -8.47
N ASN A 75 -11.37 -8.29 -9.62
CA ASN A 75 -11.31 -9.25 -10.71
C ASN A 75 -11.19 -8.47 -12.03
N PRO A 76 -11.19 -9.13 -13.21
CA PRO A 76 -11.04 -8.39 -14.46
C PRO A 76 -12.13 -7.34 -14.71
N GLN A 77 -13.29 -7.48 -14.12
CA GLN A 77 -14.37 -6.50 -14.26
C GLN A 77 -14.26 -5.38 -13.24
N GLU A 78 -13.87 -5.74 -12.00
CA GLU A 78 -13.67 -4.77 -10.93
C GLU A 78 -12.20 -4.73 -10.61
N HIS A 79 -11.43 -4.13 -11.48
CA HIS A 79 -9.98 -4.32 -11.50
C HIS A 79 -9.18 -3.34 -10.65
N THR A 80 -9.83 -2.37 -10.05
CA THR A 80 -9.14 -1.39 -9.20
C THR A 80 -9.80 -1.33 -7.84
N ALA A 81 -9.00 -1.50 -6.80
CA ALA A 81 -9.47 -1.37 -5.42
C ALA A 81 -8.64 -0.29 -4.74
N MET A 82 -9.32 0.65 -4.11
CA MET A 82 -8.68 1.74 -3.39
C MET A 82 -9.29 1.84 -2.01
N ALA A 83 -8.44 1.88 -1.00
CA ALA A 83 -8.88 1.96 0.38
C ALA A 83 -7.95 2.83 1.20
N ASP A 84 -8.51 3.45 2.23
CA ASP A 84 -7.72 4.22 3.17
C ASP A 84 -7.83 3.56 4.54
N THR A 85 -6.71 3.53 5.25
CA THR A 85 -6.72 3.19 6.67
C THR A 85 -6.44 4.47 7.44
N GLN A 86 -6.16 4.36 8.74
CA GLN A 86 -5.83 5.53 9.54
C GLN A 86 -4.61 6.26 9.00
N THR A 87 -3.62 5.51 8.52
CA THR A 87 -2.34 6.09 8.12
C THR A 87 -1.93 5.79 6.70
N LEU A 88 -2.71 4.99 5.96
CA LEU A 88 -2.30 4.53 4.64
C LEU A 88 -3.36 4.81 3.59
N ARG A 89 -2.90 5.06 2.38
CA ARG A 89 -3.75 5.07 1.18
C ARG A 89 -3.24 3.96 0.27
N ILE A 90 -4.13 3.06 -0.12
CA ILE A 90 -3.77 1.85 -0.83
C ILE A 90 -4.50 1.80 -2.16
N THR A 91 -3.75 1.53 -3.22
CA THR A 91 -4.33 1.36 -4.55
C THR A 91 -3.84 0.05 -5.11
N CYS A 92 -4.77 -0.80 -5.54
CA CYS A 92 -4.45 -2.10 -6.11
C CYS A 92 -5.04 -2.19 -7.52
N LEU A 93 -4.24 -2.68 -8.46
CA LEU A 93 -4.68 -2.89 -9.83
C LEU A 93 -4.57 -4.37 -10.15
N HIS A 94 -5.69 -4.93 -10.61
CA HIS A 94 -5.74 -6.36 -10.94
C HIS A 94 -4.80 -6.66 -12.10
N LYS A 95 -4.18 -7.83 -12.05
CA LYS A 95 -3.18 -8.23 -13.03
C LYS A 95 -3.71 -8.22 -14.47
N SER A 96 -5.01 -8.36 -14.65
CA SER A 96 -5.61 -8.34 -15.97
C SER A 96 -5.47 -6.99 -16.67
N GLN A 97 -5.23 -5.92 -15.91
CA GLN A 97 -5.10 -4.58 -16.44
C GLN A 97 -3.66 -4.07 -16.40
N SER A 98 -2.74 -4.91 -15.96
CA SER A 98 -1.35 -4.53 -15.84
C SER A 98 -0.59 -4.98 -17.07
N LYS A 99 0.31 -4.16 -17.56
CA LYS A 99 1.13 -4.51 -18.72
C LYS A 99 2.01 -5.72 -18.45
N SER A 100 2.43 -5.89 -17.20
CA SER A 100 3.29 -7.00 -16.84
C SER A 100 2.53 -8.30 -16.63
N GLY A 101 1.20 -8.25 -16.55
CA GLY A 101 0.40 -9.40 -16.20
C GLY A 101 0.47 -9.77 -14.73
N LEU A 102 1.02 -8.88 -13.91
CA LEU A 102 1.16 -9.09 -12.48
C LEU A 102 0.41 -8.00 -11.74
N THR A 103 0.01 -8.28 -10.51
CA THR A 103 -0.71 -7.31 -9.68
C THR A 103 0.16 -6.09 -9.44
N ASN A 104 -0.46 -4.91 -9.44
CA ASN A 104 0.22 -3.68 -9.05
C ASN A 104 -0.39 -3.17 -7.77
N VAL A 105 0.45 -2.79 -6.82
CA VAL A 105 -0.02 -2.25 -5.55
C VAL A 105 0.83 -1.03 -5.20
N ASN A 106 0.17 0.04 -4.79
CA ASN A 106 0.86 1.19 -4.23
C ASN A 106 0.29 1.43 -2.83
N ILE A 107 1.18 1.49 -1.85
CA ILE A 107 0.81 1.83 -0.48
C ILE A 107 1.56 3.11 -0.15
N ARG A 108 0.82 4.16 0.11
CA ARG A 108 1.40 5.46 0.46
C ARG A 108 0.98 5.82 1.87
N LYS A 109 1.92 6.32 2.66
CA LYS A 109 1.57 6.84 3.96
C LYS A 109 0.75 8.10 3.74
N SER A 110 -0.46 8.06 4.26
CA SER A 110 -1.38 9.14 4.03
C SER A 110 -1.12 10.27 5.00
N HIS A 111 -1.96 11.24 4.87
CA HIS A 111 -1.94 12.42 5.68
C HIS A 111 -1.75 12.14 7.15
N GLY A 112 -2.36 11.06 7.68
CA GLY A 112 -2.22 10.76 9.09
C GLY A 112 -0.79 10.52 9.50
N GLY A 113 -0.05 9.72 8.70
CA GLY A 113 1.35 9.44 8.99
C GLY A 113 2.24 10.61 8.71
N LEU A 114 1.92 11.41 7.69
CA LEU A 114 2.73 12.55 7.30
C LEU A 114 2.37 13.82 8.04
N ARG A 115 1.23 13.83 8.70
CA ARG A 115 0.75 15.03 9.34
C ARG A 115 1.73 15.62 10.32
N ILE A 116 2.36 14.78 11.12
CA ILE A 116 3.31 15.25 12.11
C ILE A 116 4.45 15.99 11.44
N SER A 117 5.02 15.39 10.39
CA SER A 117 6.10 16.04 9.66
C SER A 117 5.65 17.34 9.04
N ARG A 118 4.44 17.35 8.49
CA ARG A 118 3.92 18.54 7.86
C ARG A 118 3.69 19.65 8.86
N GLU A 119 3.19 19.30 10.02
CA GLU A 119 2.96 20.29 11.05
C GLU A 119 4.27 20.88 11.53
N MET A 120 5.28 20.04 11.66
CA MET A 120 6.60 20.54 12.02
C MET A 120 7.14 21.47 10.94
N ALA A 121 6.92 21.11 9.69
CA ALA A 121 7.36 21.93 8.58
C ALA A 121 6.65 23.28 8.59
N LEU A 122 5.35 23.27 8.89
CA LEU A 122 4.60 24.51 8.97
C LEU A 122 5.13 25.41 10.09
N GLU A 123 5.47 24.81 11.22
CA GLU A 123 6.04 25.57 12.32
C GLU A 123 7.35 26.19 11.94
N ASN A 124 8.05 25.59 11.01
CA ASN A 124 9.32 26.11 10.55
C ASN A 124 9.17 27.06 9.37
N GLY A 125 7.98 27.59 9.17
CA GLY A 125 7.75 28.56 8.12
C GLY A 125 7.46 27.97 6.79
N TYR A 126 7.03 26.77 6.77
CA TYR A 126 6.81 26.02 5.56
C TYR A 126 5.53 26.44 4.84
#